data_dcee9afdb86d6a860b62663d6feed050
#
_entry.id   dcee9afdb86d6a860b62663d6feed050
#
_cell.length_a   1.000
_cell.length_b   1.000
_cell.length_c   1.000
_cell.angle_alpha   90.00
_cell.angle_beta   90.00
_cell.angle_gamma   90.00
#
_symmetry.space_group_name_H-M   'P 1'
#
loop_
_entity.id
_entity.type
_entity.pdbx_description
1 polymer ?
#
loop_
_entity_poly.entity_id
_entity_poly.type
_entity_poly.pdbx_seq_one_letter_code
_entity_poly.pdbx_strand_id
1 'polypeptide(L)'
;MKRRQAGSGMAAKGKDRQKFNILIVGQNGRLQYEAVLFAASLRQSDPGFDGRLIVAEPQPGEKWARDPRIGNPEVRALLKQLGAEIVPFESRAFGSAYPHGNKIEGLSALPEAEPFVFFDTDTLITGKLSEVPFDFDRPAASMRREGSWPEIELYGPGYGEIWKSLYDRFGLAYQATLDLSQPDEYWQRYLYFNAGWFFYRCPRAFGERFLSYATGIRDDPPGPLVCQSLDPWLDQVALPLAIHSLGGGRPGPELAGLDGEVSCHWRVLSLLYAREDDHVVDVLEAVTAPNKIKKVIKEYEPFKRMIYQGKGRKVRAMFDRADLPPREQMLRNQIKKANLWMR
;
A
#
# COMPACT_ATOMS: atom_id res chain seq x y z
N MET A 1 35.60 3.11 55.27
CA MET A 1 34.56 4.00 54.71
C MET A 1 34.47 3.80 53.19
N LYS A 2 33.49 3.02 52.75
CA LYS A 2 33.21 2.78 51.30
C LYS A 2 31.95 3.56 50.94
N ARG A 3 32.07 4.59 50.08
CA ARG A 3 30.95 5.34 49.51
C ARG A 3 30.28 4.48 48.42
N ARG A 4 29.00 4.17 48.62
CA ARG A 4 28.13 3.63 47.57
C ARG A 4 27.74 4.77 46.64
N GLN A 5 28.09 4.66 45.34
CA GLN A 5 27.50 5.47 44.30
C GLN A 5 26.12 4.89 43.94
N ALA A 6 25.09 5.72 44.11
CA ALA A 6 23.75 5.44 43.65
C ALA A 6 23.70 5.77 42.16
N GLY A 7 23.53 4.74 41.31
CA GLY A 7 23.23 4.89 39.90
C GLY A 7 21.77 5.31 39.72
N SER A 8 21.52 6.53 39.31
CA SER A 8 20.19 6.98 38.86
C SER A 8 19.89 6.35 37.50
N GLY A 9 19.10 5.30 37.50
CA GLY A 9 18.48 4.81 36.27
C GLY A 9 17.49 5.82 35.77
N MET A 10 17.84 6.54 34.68
CA MET A 10 16.87 7.29 33.90
C MET A 10 15.93 6.29 33.24
N ALA A 11 14.73 6.13 33.79
CA ALA A 11 13.63 5.47 33.09
C ALA A 11 13.38 6.23 31.77
N ALA A 12 13.56 5.56 30.66
CA ALA A 12 13.15 6.06 29.36
C ALA A 12 11.64 6.39 29.43
N LYS A 13 11.28 7.67 29.33
CA LYS A 13 9.90 8.10 29.16
C LYS A 13 9.37 7.38 27.93
N GLY A 14 8.41 6.47 28.09
CA GLY A 14 7.68 5.89 26.99
C GLY A 14 7.15 7.05 26.12
N LYS A 15 7.54 7.08 24.85
CA LYS A 15 6.89 7.99 23.89
C LYS A 15 5.42 7.64 23.92
N ASP A 16 4.56 8.63 24.23
CA ASP A 16 3.11 8.47 24.08
C ASP A 16 2.85 7.94 22.67
N ARG A 17 2.22 6.78 22.57
CA ARG A 17 1.86 6.19 21.27
C ARG A 17 0.93 7.15 20.56
N GLN A 18 1.36 7.67 19.42
CA GLN A 18 0.53 8.58 18.65
C GLN A 18 -0.61 7.78 18.01
N LYS A 19 -1.85 8.14 18.33
CA LYS A 19 -3.05 7.55 17.75
C LYS A 19 -3.16 7.98 16.28
N PHE A 20 -3.50 7.04 15.40
CA PHE A 20 -3.68 7.30 13.97
C PHE A 20 -4.82 6.46 13.39
N ASN A 21 -5.34 6.86 12.25
CA ASN A 21 -6.36 6.15 11.51
C ASN A 21 -5.75 5.35 10.36
N ILE A 22 -6.38 4.23 10.03
CA ILE A 22 -6.03 3.44 8.85
C ILE A 22 -7.05 3.72 7.76
N LEU A 23 -6.57 3.95 6.54
CA LEU A 23 -7.39 4.08 5.33
C LEU A 23 -7.09 2.95 4.36
N ILE A 24 -8.13 2.28 3.90
CA ILE A 24 -8.11 1.39 2.74
C ILE A 24 -9.26 1.75 1.80
N VAL A 25 -9.22 1.30 0.55
CA VAL A 25 -10.31 1.50 -0.42
C VAL A 25 -11.20 0.26 -0.49
N GLY A 26 -12.51 0.43 -0.31
CA GLY A 26 -13.51 -0.61 -0.50
C GLY A 26 -14.33 -0.35 -1.77
N GLN A 27 -14.29 -1.26 -2.73
CA GLN A 27 -14.97 -1.12 -4.02
C GLN A 27 -15.57 -2.44 -4.45
N ASN A 28 -16.61 -2.40 -5.28
CA ASN A 28 -17.23 -3.59 -5.86
C ASN A 28 -16.20 -4.48 -6.60
N GLY A 29 -16.44 -5.77 -6.61
CA GLY A 29 -15.52 -6.77 -7.17
C GLY A 29 -14.49 -7.25 -6.15
N ARG A 30 -13.22 -7.33 -6.54
CA ARG A 30 -12.12 -7.88 -5.73
C ARG A 30 -11.93 -7.17 -4.40
N LEU A 31 -11.85 -5.84 -4.44
CA LEU A 31 -11.48 -5.02 -3.28
C LEU A 31 -12.42 -5.18 -2.08
N GLN A 32 -13.71 -5.44 -2.29
CA GLN A 32 -14.64 -5.65 -1.16
C GLN A 32 -14.27 -6.87 -0.31
N TYR A 33 -13.78 -7.95 -0.93
CA TYR A 33 -13.36 -9.17 -0.22
C TYR A 33 -11.96 -9.02 0.39
N GLU A 34 -11.07 -8.29 -0.27
CA GLU A 34 -9.75 -7.95 0.25
C GLU A 34 -9.86 -7.06 1.49
N ALA A 35 -10.79 -6.10 1.51
CA ALA A 35 -11.07 -5.28 2.68
C ALA A 35 -11.47 -6.12 3.91
N VAL A 36 -12.20 -7.22 3.70
CA VAL A 36 -12.52 -8.16 4.79
C VAL A 36 -11.26 -8.84 5.32
N LEU A 37 -10.35 -9.28 4.42
CA LEU A 37 -9.08 -9.89 4.83
C LEU A 37 -8.21 -8.89 5.60
N PHE A 38 -8.11 -7.65 5.11
CA PHE A 38 -7.39 -6.58 5.78
C PHE A 38 -7.93 -6.36 7.20
N ALA A 39 -9.25 -6.12 7.33
CA ALA A 39 -9.88 -5.87 8.61
C ALA A 39 -9.72 -7.04 9.58
N ALA A 40 -9.88 -8.28 9.11
CA ALA A 40 -9.73 -9.47 9.93
C ALA A 40 -8.28 -9.67 10.40
N SER A 41 -7.30 -9.45 9.52
CA SER A 41 -5.88 -9.56 9.85
C SER A 41 -5.45 -8.48 10.86
N LEU A 42 -5.92 -7.25 10.71
CA LEU A 42 -5.68 -6.18 11.69
C LEU A 42 -6.19 -6.58 13.07
N ARG A 43 -7.43 -7.06 13.18
CA ARG A 43 -8.02 -7.43 14.48
C ARG A 43 -7.35 -8.65 15.10
N GLN A 44 -6.79 -9.54 14.30
CA GLN A 44 -6.06 -10.70 14.80
C GLN A 44 -4.63 -10.35 15.24
N SER A 45 -3.89 -9.61 14.40
CA SER A 45 -2.47 -9.32 14.61
C SER A 45 -2.23 -8.15 15.57
N ASP A 46 -3.17 -7.20 15.62
CA ASP A 46 -3.12 -6.04 16.53
C ASP A 46 -4.49 -5.78 17.18
N PRO A 47 -4.93 -6.66 18.12
CA PRO A 47 -6.23 -6.49 18.79
C PRO A 47 -6.31 -5.24 19.65
N GLY A 48 -5.15 -4.66 20.02
CA GLY A 48 -5.04 -3.42 20.79
C GLY A 48 -5.00 -2.14 19.94
N PHE A 49 -5.14 -2.24 18.63
CA PHE A 49 -5.19 -1.06 17.77
C PHE A 49 -6.43 -0.21 18.08
N ASP A 50 -6.21 1.03 18.53
CA ASP A 50 -7.24 1.94 19.06
C ASP A 50 -7.63 3.07 18.08
N GLY A 51 -7.00 3.12 16.89
CA GLY A 51 -7.37 4.00 15.81
C GLY A 51 -8.60 3.50 15.03
N ARG A 52 -9.14 4.34 14.18
CA ARG A 52 -10.26 3.97 13.28
C ARG A 52 -9.71 3.21 12.07
N LEU A 53 -10.41 2.18 11.64
CA LEU A 53 -10.22 1.55 10.33
C LEU A 53 -11.29 2.10 9.39
N ILE A 54 -10.90 2.95 8.46
CA ILE A 54 -11.79 3.58 7.48
C ILE A 54 -11.65 2.87 6.15
N VAL A 55 -12.79 2.41 5.64
CA VAL A 55 -12.95 1.85 4.31
C VAL A 55 -13.57 2.92 3.43
N ALA A 56 -12.75 3.63 2.65
CA ALA A 56 -13.22 4.64 1.72
C ALA A 56 -13.98 3.98 0.57
N GLU A 57 -15.24 4.34 0.39
CA GLU A 57 -16.13 3.78 -0.62
C GLU A 57 -16.43 4.80 -1.70
N PRO A 58 -15.97 4.60 -2.95
CA PRO A 58 -16.30 5.52 -4.04
C PRO A 58 -17.79 5.48 -4.34
N GLN A 59 -18.38 6.66 -4.55
CA GLN A 59 -19.81 6.78 -4.85
C GLN A 59 -20.06 6.80 -6.36
N PRO A 60 -21.24 6.35 -6.82
CA PRO A 60 -21.66 6.48 -8.21
C PRO A 60 -21.66 7.96 -8.64
N GLY A 61 -21.32 8.21 -9.90
CA GLY A 61 -21.30 9.53 -10.50
C GLY A 61 -20.83 9.46 -11.94
N GLU A 62 -20.71 10.61 -12.60
CA GLU A 62 -20.35 10.70 -14.02
C GLU A 62 -19.01 10.03 -14.39
N LYS A 63 -18.08 9.94 -13.45
CA LYS A 63 -16.78 9.29 -13.64
C LYS A 63 -16.84 7.75 -13.59
N TRP A 64 -17.98 7.17 -13.21
CA TRP A 64 -18.12 5.72 -13.07
C TRP A 64 -19.06 5.13 -14.11
N ALA A 65 -18.56 4.19 -14.94
CA ALA A 65 -19.37 3.47 -15.92
C ALA A 65 -20.33 2.45 -15.25
N ARG A 66 -20.04 2.04 -14.01
CA ARG A 66 -20.84 1.10 -13.20
C ARG A 66 -20.79 1.55 -11.74
N ASP A 67 -21.76 1.11 -10.95
CA ASP A 67 -21.77 1.37 -9.50
C ASP A 67 -20.49 0.81 -8.84
N PRO A 68 -19.64 1.68 -8.27
CA PRO A 68 -18.39 1.24 -7.66
C PRO A 68 -18.54 0.80 -6.20
N ARG A 69 -19.69 1.04 -5.56
CA ARG A 69 -19.92 0.76 -4.14
C ARG A 69 -19.78 -0.75 -3.84
N ILE A 70 -19.43 -1.08 -2.61
CA ILE A 70 -19.44 -2.46 -2.11
C ILE A 70 -20.84 -3.06 -2.34
N GLY A 71 -20.94 -3.99 -3.28
CA GLY A 71 -22.22 -4.56 -3.71
C GLY A 71 -22.76 -5.68 -2.82
N ASN A 72 -21.88 -6.36 -2.07
CA ASN A 72 -22.26 -7.49 -1.24
C ASN A 72 -22.68 -7.03 0.17
N PRO A 73 -23.95 -7.21 0.57
CA PRO A 73 -24.43 -6.80 1.89
C PRO A 73 -23.77 -7.59 3.05
N GLU A 74 -23.39 -8.86 2.83
CA GLU A 74 -22.71 -9.65 3.86
C GLU A 74 -21.28 -9.14 4.10
N VAL A 75 -20.59 -8.66 3.05
CA VAL A 75 -19.30 -7.96 3.19
C VAL A 75 -19.45 -6.70 4.03
N ARG A 76 -20.46 -5.87 3.74
CA ARG A 76 -20.71 -4.63 4.51
C ARG A 76 -20.99 -4.92 5.98
N ALA A 77 -21.83 -5.93 6.25
CA ALA A 77 -22.14 -6.33 7.62
C ALA A 77 -20.89 -6.86 8.35
N LEU A 78 -20.07 -7.66 7.69
CA LEU A 78 -18.87 -8.24 8.26
C LEU A 78 -17.79 -7.18 8.53
N LEU A 79 -17.57 -6.24 7.62
CA LEU A 79 -16.66 -5.10 7.84
C LEU A 79 -17.05 -4.30 9.09
N LYS A 80 -18.34 -4.01 9.28
CA LYS A 80 -18.85 -3.34 10.49
C LYS A 80 -18.59 -4.17 11.75
N GLN A 81 -18.81 -5.49 11.69
CA GLN A 81 -18.54 -6.40 12.82
C GLN A 81 -17.03 -6.44 13.17
N LEU A 82 -16.16 -6.26 12.17
CA LEU A 82 -14.72 -6.15 12.35
C LEU A 82 -14.28 -4.75 12.81
N GLY A 83 -15.23 -3.86 13.09
CA GLY A 83 -14.98 -2.49 13.55
C GLY A 83 -14.43 -1.56 12.47
N ALA A 84 -14.73 -1.83 11.20
CA ALA A 84 -14.43 -0.92 10.09
C ALA A 84 -15.60 0.04 9.85
N GLU A 85 -15.26 1.29 9.54
CA GLU A 85 -16.20 2.35 9.17
C GLU A 85 -16.17 2.51 7.65
N ILE A 86 -17.31 2.26 6.99
CA ILE A 86 -17.44 2.49 5.54
C ILE A 86 -17.84 3.94 5.33
N VAL A 87 -16.94 4.73 4.77
CA VAL A 87 -17.13 6.18 4.57
C VAL A 87 -17.17 6.49 3.08
N PRO A 88 -18.26 7.12 2.58
CA PRO A 88 -18.40 7.45 1.18
C PRO A 88 -17.47 8.60 0.78
N PHE A 89 -16.99 8.58 -0.47
CA PHE A 89 -16.32 9.71 -1.11
C PHE A 89 -16.70 9.82 -2.59
N GLU A 90 -16.56 11.01 -3.17
CA GLU A 90 -16.84 11.27 -4.58
C GLU A 90 -15.54 11.21 -5.41
N SER A 91 -15.55 10.43 -6.50
CA SER A 91 -14.47 10.44 -7.48
C SER A 91 -14.71 11.55 -8.51
N ARG A 92 -13.99 12.65 -8.38
CA ARG A 92 -14.14 13.85 -9.24
C ARG A 92 -13.12 13.89 -10.36
N ALA A 93 -11.93 13.37 -10.13
CA ALA A 93 -10.81 13.45 -11.07
C ALA A 93 -10.60 12.18 -11.88
N PHE A 94 -10.82 11.00 -11.31
CA PHE A 94 -10.36 9.74 -11.91
C PHE A 94 -11.48 8.76 -12.27
N GLY A 95 -12.18 8.18 -11.30
CA GLY A 95 -13.24 7.21 -11.52
C GLY A 95 -12.79 5.95 -12.29
N SER A 96 -13.62 5.47 -13.24
CA SER A 96 -13.35 4.28 -14.04
C SER A 96 -12.14 4.39 -14.96
N ALA A 97 -11.77 5.61 -15.36
CA ALA A 97 -10.64 5.83 -16.26
C ALA A 97 -9.29 5.53 -15.57
N TYR A 98 -9.21 5.75 -14.27
CA TYR A 98 -8.03 5.45 -13.48
C TYR A 98 -8.44 5.04 -12.04
N PRO A 99 -8.87 3.79 -11.80
CA PRO A 99 -9.35 3.37 -10.48
C PRO A 99 -8.32 3.44 -9.36
N HIS A 100 -7.01 3.42 -9.67
CA HIS A 100 -5.94 3.64 -8.70
C HIS A 100 -5.99 5.05 -8.08
N GLY A 101 -6.64 6.02 -8.74
CA GLY A 101 -6.91 7.35 -8.18
C GLY A 101 -7.78 7.35 -6.93
N ASN A 102 -8.51 6.27 -6.64
CA ASN A 102 -9.31 6.15 -5.43
C ASN A 102 -8.47 6.24 -4.14
N LYS A 103 -7.19 5.85 -4.16
CA LYS A 103 -6.29 6.04 -3.01
C LYS A 103 -5.95 7.53 -2.76
N ILE A 104 -6.05 8.36 -3.80
CA ILE A 104 -5.82 9.80 -3.72
C ILE A 104 -7.10 10.50 -3.23
N GLU A 105 -8.22 10.30 -3.94
CA GLU A 105 -9.49 10.96 -3.64
C GLU A 105 -10.14 10.43 -2.35
N GLY A 106 -9.91 9.16 -2.04
CA GLY A 106 -10.39 8.51 -0.81
C GLY A 106 -9.80 9.08 0.49
N LEU A 107 -8.69 9.85 0.42
CA LEU A 107 -8.17 10.57 1.58
C LEU A 107 -9.19 11.56 2.18
N SER A 108 -10.14 12.03 1.37
CA SER A 108 -11.25 12.87 1.82
C SER A 108 -12.23 12.16 2.80
N ALA A 109 -12.18 10.84 2.89
CA ALA A 109 -12.97 10.07 3.86
C ALA A 109 -12.40 10.11 5.29
N LEU A 110 -11.17 10.58 5.46
CA LEU A 110 -10.50 10.70 6.75
C LEU A 110 -10.84 12.02 7.46
N PRO A 111 -10.80 12.06 8.81
CA PRO A 111 -10.83 13.33 9.56
C PRO A 111 -9.67 14.23 9.16
N GLU A 112 -9.94 15.50 8.88
CA GLU A 112 -9.02 16.44 8.21
C GLU A 112 -7.65 16.63 8.86
N ALA A 113 -7.56 16.50 10.19
CA ALA A 113 -6.38 16.87 10.97
C ALA A 113 -5.89 15.72 11.88
N GLU A 114 -6.30 14.49 11.63
CA GLU A 114 -5.84 13.33 12.38
C GLU A 114 -4.78 12.55 11.59
N PRO A 115 -3.70 12.07 12.23
CA PRO A 115 -2.70 11.25 11.56
C PRO A 115 -3.31 10.00 10.92
N PHE A 116 -2.78 9.62 9.78
CA PHE A 116 -3.27 8.46 9.05
C PHE A 116 -2.14 7.63 8.43
N VAL A 117 -2.43 6.35 8.22
CA VAL A 117 -1.68 5.44 7.37
C VAL A 117 -2.64 4.87 6.33
N PHE A 118 -2.31 5.03 5.07
CA PHE A 118 -2.99 4.36 3.96
C PHE A 118 -2.32 3.01 3.69
N PHE A 119 -3.14 2.01 3.36
CA PHE A 119 -2.68 0.74 2.80
C PHE A 119 -3.48 0.39 1.54
N ASP A 120 -2.80 -0.20 0.54
CA ASP A 120 -3.51 -0.91 -0.51
C ASP A 120 -4.31 -2.06 0.11
N THR A 121 -5.53 -2.26 -0.35
CA THR A 121 -6.49 -3.18 0.27
C THR A 121 -6.04 -4.65 0.21
N ASP A 122 -5.18 -4.99 -0.77
CA ASP A 122 -4.53 -6.29 -0.89
C ASP A 122 -3.27 -6.42 0.00
N THR A 123 -3.43 -5.98 1.25
CA THR A 123 -2.43 -6.09 2.32
C THR A 123 -2.98 -6.94 3.47
N LEU A 124 -2.13 -7.79 4.05
CA LEU A 124 -2.37 -8.45 5.35
C LEU A 124 -1.58 -7.74 6.43
N ILE A 125 -2.21 -7.50 7.57
CA ILE A 125 -1.50 -7.09 8.78
C ILE A 125 -1.05 -8.35 9.50
N THR A 126 0.26 -8.50 9.68
CA THR A 126 0.91 -9.70 10.19
C THR A 126 1.57 -9.49 11.55
N GLY A 127 1.69 -8.22 11.96
CA GLY A 127 2.27 -7.85 13.26
C GLY A 127 1.53 -6.67 13.89
N LYS A 128 2.09 -6.13 14.98
CA LYS A 128 1.49 -5.03 15.73
C LYS A 128 1.76 -3.69 15.06
N LEU A 129 0.82 -3.22 14.28
CA LEU A 129 0.90 -1.95 13.57
C LEU A 129 0.96 -0.75 14.55
N SER A 130 0.27 -0.85 15.70
CA SER A 130 0.31 0.16 16.76
C SER A 130 1.69 0.33 17.41
N GLU A 131 2.63 -0.58 17.19
CA GLU A 131 4.00 -0.50 17.72
C GLU A 131 5.00 0.11 16.72
N VAL A 132 4.59 0.35 15.47
CA VAL A 132 5.43 0.98 14.44
C VAL A 132 5.67 2.44 14.81
N PRO A 133 6.93 2.89 14.87
CA PRO A 133 7.26 4.25 15.30
C PRO A 133 7.16 5.26 14.15
N PHE A 134 5.95 5.50 13.67
CA PHE A 134 5.70 6.49 12.61
C PHE A 134 6.12 7.90 13.06
N ASP A 135 6.86 8.60 12.21
CA ASP A 135 7.06 10.05 12.30
C ASP A 135 6.08 10.73 11.33
N PHE A 136 4.87 11.03 11.82
CA PHE A 136 3.82 11.64 11.01
C PHE A 136 4.14 13.04 10.49
N ASP A 137 5.17 13.69 10.97
CA ASP A 137 5.65 14.98 10.44
C ASP A 137 6.56 14.81 9.21
N ARG A 138 7.11 13.60 9.03
CA ARG A 138 7.98 13.25 7.90
C ARG A 138 7.39 12.09 7.11
N PRO A 139 6.48 12.36 6.17
CA PRO A 139 5.80 11.30 5.40
C PRO A 139 6.80 10.44 4.62
N ALA A 140 6.50 9.16 4.53
CA ALA A 140 7.21 8.19 3.71
C ALA A 140 6.22 7.19 3.12
N ALA A 141 6.71 6.30 2.26
CA ALA A 141 5.91 5.25 1.62
C ALA A 141 6.75 4.01 1.34
N SER A 142 6.07 2.92 0.93
CA SER A 142 6.73 1.66 0.60
C SER A 142 7.76 1.81 -0.51
N MET A 143 8.99 1.35 -0.23
CA MET A 143 10.07 1.24 -1.21
C MET A 143 10.14 -0.15 -1.87
N ARG A 144 9.26 -1.08 -1.47
CA ARG A 144 9.23 -2.44 -2.05
C ARG A 144 8.85 -2.35 -3.52
N ARG A 145 9.84 -2.54 -4.39
CA ARG A 145 9.69 -2.35 -5.83
C ARG A 145 9.45 -3.69 -6.53
N GLU A 146 8.46 -3.72 -7.39
CA GLU A 146 8.06 -4.93 -8.11
C GLU A 146 8.14 -4.75 -9.65
N GLY A 147 7.98 -3.54 -10.10
CA GLY A 147 8.16 -3.10 -11.48
C GLY A 147 9.00 -1.83 -11.53
N SER A 148 9.34 -1.39 -12.70
CA SER A 148 10.09 -0.15 -12.88
C SER A 148 9.29 0.84 -13.71
N TRP A 149 9.14 2.01 -13.17
CA TRP A 149 8.81 3.20 -13.92
C TRP A 149 9.89 4.27 -13.59
N PRO A 150 10.30 5.06 -14.56
CA PRO A 150 9.97 5.02 -15.99
C PRO A 150 10.58 3.83 -16.73
N GLU A 151 10.03 3.49 -17.89
CA GLU A 151 10.65 2.57 -18.84
C GLU A 151 11.66 3.35 -19.68
N ILE A 152 12.95 2.99 -19.60
CA ILE A 152 14.01 3.69 -20.30
C ILE A 152 14.19 3.10 -21.70
N GLU A 153 13.89 3.90 -22.72
CA GLU A 153 14.09 3.54 -24.13
C GLU A 153 15.51 3.86 -24.59
N LEU A 154 16.00 3.12 -25.58
CA LEU A 154 17.39 3.19 -26.03
C LEU A 154 17.82 4.61 -26.46
N TYR A 155 16.92 5.39 -27.04
CA TYR A 155 17.16 6.76 -27.50
C TYR A 155 16.25 7.79 -26.83
N GLY A 156 15.58 7.40 -25.79
CA GLY A 156 14.69 8.26 -25.01
C GLY A 156 15.39 8.97 -23.85
N PRO A 157 14.66 9.82 -23.13
CA PRO A 157 15.16 10.45 -21.90
C PRO A 157 15.55 9.40 -20.85
N GLY A 158 16.63 9.68 -20.09
CA GLY A 158 17.09 8.85 -18.98
C GLY A 158 16.26 9.08 -17.70
N TYR A 159 16.57 8.29 -16.66
CA TYR A 159 15.95 8.45 -15.35
C TYR A 159 16.09 9.87 -14.80
N GLY A 160 17.31 10.42 -14.90
CA GLY A 160 17.63 11.75 -14.41
C GLY A 160 16.78 12.85 -15.06
N GLU A 161 16.66 12.81 -16.38
CA GLU A 161 15.90 13.78 -17.15
C GLU A 161 14.40 13.68 -16.85
N ILE A 162 13.83 12.47 -16.85
CA ILE A 162 12.42 12.23 -16.56
C ILE A 162 12.07 12.70 -15.16
N TRP A 163 12.79 12.25 -14.12
CA TRP A 163 12.49 12.65 -12.75
C TRP A 163 12.70 14.14 -12.52
N LYS A 164 13.81 14.70 -13.04
CA LYS A 164 14.07 16.14 -12.91
C LYS A 164 12.94 16.97 -13.51
N SER A 165 12.42 16.61 -14.69
CA SER A 165 11.33 17.35 -15.34
C SER A 165 10.06 17.40 -14.48
N LEU A 166 9.75 16.32 -13.75
CA LEU A 166 8.62 16.26 -12.83
C LEU A 166 8.80 17.20 -11.62
N TYR A 167 10.00 17.20 -11.02
CA TYR A 167 10.29 18.10 -9.88
C TYR A 167 10.33 19.58 -10.33
N ASP A 168 10.96 19.87 -11.46
CA ASP A 168 11.04 21.23 -12.03
C ASP A 168 9.64 21.79 -12.31
N ARG A 169 8.73 20.99 -12.87
CA ARG A 169 7.34 21.39 -13.14
C ARG A 169 6.63 21.95 -11.93
N PHE A 170 6.90 21.41 -10.74
CA PHE A 170 6.25 21.82 -9.50
C PHE A 170 7.15 22.65 -8.58
N GLY A 171 8.32 23.10 -9.07
CA GLY A 171 9.26 23.91 -8.30
C GLY A 171 9.84 23.20 -7.08
N LEU A 172 10.03 21.88 -7.16
CA LEU A 172 10.54 21.06 -6.06
C LEU A 172 12.04 20.82 -6.18
N ALA A 173 12.72 20.68 -5.04
CA ALA A 173 14.17 20.50 -4.96
C ALA A 173 14.60 19.07 -5.34
N TYR A 174 14.72 18.78 -6.63
CA TYR A 174 15.09 17.48 -7.18
C TYR A 174 16.35 16.87 -6.56
N GLN A 175 17.44 17.66 -6.46
CA GLN A 175 18.71 17.17 -5.96
C GLN A 175 18.65 16.60 -4.53
N ALA A 176 17.75 17.13 -3.70
CA ALA A 176 17.57 16.68 -2.32
C ALA A 176 16.94 15.28 -2.22
N THR A 177 16.40 14.74 -3.32
CA THR A 177 15.74 13.42 -3.33
C THR A 177 16.65 12.30 -3.81
N LEU A 178 17.83 12.64 -4.34
CA LEU A 178 18.75 11.67 -4.93
C LEU A 178 19.51 10.89 -3.85
N ASP A 179 19.63 9.60 -4.05
CA ASP A 179 20.59 8.78 -3.32
C ASP A 179 21.94 8.78 -4.07
N LEU A 180 22.84 9.64 -3.62
CA LEU A 180 24.15 9.80 -4.24
C LEU A 180 25.11 8.62 -4.00
N SER A 181 24.73 7.65 -3.19
CA SER A 181 25.48 6.39 -3.07
C SER A 181 25.27 5.45 -4.27
N GLN A 182 24.21 5.71 -5.04
CA GLN A 182 23.87 4.93 -6.24
C GLN A 182 24.45 5.58 -7.51
N PRO A 183 24.85 4.78 -8.50
CA PRO A 183 25.33 5.29 -9.78
C PRO A 183 24.30 6.20 -10.47
N ASP A 184 24.79 7.07 -11.35
CA ASP A 184 23.91 7.86 -12.22
C ASP A 184 23.14 6.94 -13.18
N GLU A 185 21.95 7.38 -13.58
CA GLU A 185 21.03 6.58 -14.42
C GLU A 185 20.72 5.17 -13.88
N TYR A 186 20.96 4.94 -12.58
CA TYR A 186 20.54 3.71 -11.92
C TYR A 186 19.24 3.97 -11.12
N TRP A 187 18.26 3.11 -11.32
CA TRP A 187 16.90 3.31 -10.81
C TRP A 187 16.81 3.53 -9.28
N GLN A 188 17.70 2.98 -8.46
CA GLN A 188 17.68 3.16 -7.00
C GLN A 188 18.10 4.57 -6.56
N ARG A 189 18.79 5.32 -7.42
CA ARG A 189 19.19 6.70 -7.15
C ARG A 189 17.98 7.62 -6.97
N TYR A 190 16.90 7.35 -7.66
CA TYR A 190 15.71 8.22 -7.72
C TYR A 190 14.67 7.84 -6.68
N LEU A 191 14.01 8.85 -6.08
CA LEU A 191 12.95 8.61 -5.12
C LEU A 191 11.71 8.08 -5.84
N TYR A 192 11.36 6.82 -5.54
CA TYR A 192 10.21 6.15 -6.12
C TYR A 192 9.58 5.22 -5.09
N PHE A 193 8.26 5.20 -5.02
CA PHE A 193 7.47 4.39 -4.11
C PHE A 193 6.47 3.51 -4.86
N ASN A 194 6.12 2.35 -4.31
CA ASN A 194 5.11 1.50 -4.90
C ASN A 194 3.67 1.85 -4.46
N ALA A 195 3.50 2.87 -3.64
CA ALA A 195 2.21 3.32 -3.10
C ALA A 195 1.38 2.23 -2.37
N GLY A 196 2.00 1.15 -1.91
CA GLY A 196 1.33 0.08 -1.15
C GLY A 196 0.97 0.51 0.28
N TRP A 197 1.75 1.40 0.86
CA TRP A 197 1.44 2.16 2.07
C TRP A 197 2.11 3.54 2.03
N PHE A 198 1.48 4.51 2.66
CA PHE A 198 2.02 5.84 2.93
C PHE A 198 1.28 6.47 4.12
N PHE A 199 1.88 7.49 4.73
CA PHE A 199 1.31 8.12 5.92
C PHE A 199 1.65 9.62 6.01
N TYR A 200 0.83 10.34 6.77
CA TYR A 200 1.08 11.73 7.14
C TYR A 200 0.18 12.16 8.30
N ARG A 201 0.52 13.29 8.95
CA ARG A 201 -0.26 13.84 10.06
C ARG A 201 -1.61 14.46 9.65
N CYS A 202 -1.77 14.88 8.39
CA CYS A 202 -2.94 15.62 7.92
C CYS A 202 -3.40 15.08 6.55
N PRO A 203 -4.50 14.30 6.51
CA PRO A 203 -5.02 13.73 5.26
C PRO A 203 -5.38 14.78 4.22
N ARG A 204 -5.95 15.92 4.64
CA ARG A 204 -6.34 17.00 3.73
C ARG A 204 -5.13 17.58 3.02
N ALA A 205 -4.10 18.00 3.78
CA ALA A 205 -2.90 18.57 3.19
C ALA A 205 -2.17 17.60 2.27
N PHE A 206 -2.14 16.29 2.65
CA PHE A 206 -1.55 15.26 1.80
C PHE A 206 -2.37 15.03 0.53
N GLY A 207 -3.70 14.90 0.67
CA GLY A 207 -4.62 14.66 -0.45
C GLY A 207 -4.63 15.79 -1.47
N GLU A 208 -4.64 17.05 -1.02
CA GLU A 208 -4.56 18.23 -1.90
C GLU A 208 -3.27 18.25 -2.72
N ARG A 209 -2.12 17.97 -2.11
CA ARG A 209 -0.82 17.89 -2.80
C ARG A 209 -0.80 16.72 -3.79
N PHE A 210 -1.20 15.54 -3.33
CA PHE A 210 -1.18 14.33 -4.15
C PHE A 210 -2.11 14.46 -5.36
N LEU A 211 -3.33 14.96 -5.15
CA LEU A 211 -4.30 15.20 -6.22
C LEU A 211 -3.78 16.25 -7.22
N SER A 212 -3.27 17.37 -6.73
CA SER A 212 -2.73 18.45 -7.57
C SER A 212 -1.60 17.96 -8.48
N TYR A 213 -0.66 17.18 -7.92
CA TYR A 213 0.45 16.66 -8.72
C TYR A 213 -0.01 15.58 -9.70
N ALA A 214 -0.86 14.64 -9.28
CA ALA A 214 -1.35 13.59 -10.15
C ALA A 214 -2.16 14.15 -11.33
N THR A 215 -3.07 15.08 -11.07
CA THR A 215 -3.86 15.73 -12.15
C THR A 215 -2.98 16.63 -13.01
N GLY A 216 -2.05 17.38 -12.44
CA GLY A 216 -1.12 18.21 -13.17
C GLY A 216 -0.21 17.42 -14.11
N ILE A 217 0.27 16.24 -13.71
CA ILE A 217 1.05 15.34 -14.56
C ILE A 217 0.18 14.73 -15.66
N ARG A 218 -1.03 14.30 -15.33
CA ARG A 218 -1.97 13.69 -16.29
C ARG A 218 -2.39 14.66 -17.39
N ASP A 219 -2.75 15.89 -17.00
CA ASP A 219 -3.40 16.84 -17.89
C ASP A 219 -2.39 17.62 -18.77
N ASP A 220 -1.15 17.75 -18.27
CA ASP A 220 -0.07 18.44 -18.99
C ASP A 220 1.29 17.82 -18.59
N PRO A 221 1.62 16.61 -19.12
CA PRO A 221 2.86 15.94 -18.78
C PRO A 221 4.08 16.69 -19.33
N PRO A 222 5.21 16.75 -18.55
CA PRO A 222 6.46 17.29 -19.04
C PRO A 222 6.95 16.57 -20.30
N GLY A 223 7.66 17.29 -21.18
CA GLY A 223 8.16 16.77 -22.46
C GLY A 223 8.86 15.40 -22.36
N PRO A 224 9.79 15.17 -21.39
CA PRO A 224 10.45 13.88 -21.22
C PRO A 224 9.51 12.69 -20.93
N LEU A 225 8.25 12.93 -20.58
CA LEU A 225 7.25 11.89 -20.32
C LEU A 225 6.47 11.46 -21.56
N VAL A 226 6.69 12.08 -22.72
CA VAL A 226 5.88 11.83 -23.93
C VAL A 226 5.83 10.36 -24.36
N CYS A 227 6.90 9.59 -24.10
CA CYS A 227 6.98 8.16 -24.40
C CYS A 227 6.65 7.26 -23.19
N GLN A 228 6.25 7.84 -22.06
CA GLN A 228 5.96 7.08 -20.84
C GLN A 228 4.47 6.84 -20.64
N SER A 229 4.09 5.60 -20.30
CA SER A 229 2.74 5.32 -19.83
C SER A 229 2.57 5.78 -18.39
N LEU A 230 1.49 6.52 -18.14
CA LEU A 230 1.05 6.88 -16.80
C LEU A 230 0.01 5.89 -16.23
N ASP A 231 -0.54 5.00 -17.04
CA ASP A 231 -1.42 3.94 -16.59
C ASP A 231 -0.62 2.61 -16.53
N PRO A 232 -0.56 1.95 -15.38
CA PRO A 232 -1.23 2.20 -14.09
C PRO A 232 -0.38 2.99 -13.07
N TRP A 233 0.61 3.77 -13.49
CA TRP A 233 1.73 4.27 -12.66
C TRP A 233 1.52 5.66 -12.05
N LEU A 234 0.49 6.41 -12.47
CA LEU A 234 0.31 7.83 -12.12
C LEU A 234 0.35 8.12 -10.61
N ASP A 235 -0.28 7.26 -9.79
CA ASP A 235 -0.22 7.38 -8.34
C ASP A 235 1.21 7.23 -7.80
N GLN A 236 1.98 6.28 -8.35
CA GLN A 236 3.37 6.05 -7.96
C GLN A 236 4.33 7.13 -8.49
N VAL A 237 3.98 7.79 -9.60
CA VAL A 237 4.75 8.91 -10.16
C VAL A 237 4.52 10.20 -9.36
N ALA A 238 3.29 10.46 -8.94
CA ALA A 238 2.95 11.66 -8.19
C ALA A 238 3.29 11.55 -6.68
N LEU A 239 3.31 10.36 -6.11
CA LEU A 239 3.52 10.14 -4.68
C LEU A 239 4.88 10.68 -4.17
N PRO A 240 6.03 10.45 -4.85
CA PRO A 240 7.31 11.02 -4.42
C PRO A 240 7.30 12.54 -4.33
N LEU A 241 6.61 13.20 -5.26
CA LEU A 241 6.47 14.66 -5.28
C LEU A 241 5.66 15.14 -4.08
N ALA A 242 4.53 14.46 -3.79
CA ALA A 242 3.69 14.78 -2.64
C ALA A 242 4.47 14.61 -1.32
N ILE A 243 5.13 13.49 -1.13
CA ILE A 243 5.93 13.20 0.05
C ILE A 243 7.05 14.22 0.22
N HIS A 244 7.83 14.48 -0.84
CA HIS A 244 8.94 15.43 -0.78
C HIS A 244 8.46 16.87 -0.49
N SER A 245 7.35 17.31 -1.11
CA SER A 245 6.79 18.65 -0.88
C SER A 245 6.31 18.89 0.55
N LEU A 246 6.05 17.81 1.30
CA LEU A 246 5.62 17.82 2.70
C LEU A 246 6.79 17.55 3.68
N GLY A 247 8.04 17.60 3.20
CA GLY A 247 9.23 17.41 4.02
C GLY A 247 9.60 15.95 4.29
N GLY A 248 8.95 15.01 3.61
CA GLY A 248 9.23 13.58 3.71
C GLY A 248 10.27 13.07 2.72
N GLY A 249 10.43 11.75 2.69
CA GLY A 249 11.43 11.09 1.83
C GLY A 249 11.44 9.58 2.02
N ARG A 250 12.61 8.97 1.83
CA ARG A 250 12.80 7.52 2.02
C ARG A 250 12.47 7.11 3.45
N PRO A 251 11.77 5.98 3.67
CA PRO A 251 11.56 5.44 5.00
C PRO A 251 12.89 5.03 5.63
N GLY A 252 12.98 5.21 6.94
CA GLY A 252 14.11 4.69 7.72
C GLY A 252 13.94 3.18 8.01
N PRO A 253 14.99 2.54 8.55
CA PRO A 253 14.98 1.11 8.86
C PRO A 253 13.91 0.72 9.90
N GLU A 254 13.46 1.66 10.73
CA GLU A 254 12.40 1.47 11.70
C GLU A 254 11.02 1.16 11.08
N LEU A 255 10.84 1.50 9.79
CA LEU A 255 9.63 1.22 9.04
C LEU A 255 9.72 -0.04 8.15
N ALA A 256 10.88 -0.73 8.14
CA ALA A 256 11.11 -1.88 7.27
C ALA A 256 10.10 -3.01 7.47
N GLY A 257 9.57 -3.18 8.69
CA GLY A 257 8.53 -4.17 9.00
C GLY A 257 7.21 -3.96 8.23
N LEU A 258 6.94 -2.76 7.72
CA LEU A 258 5.74 -2.48 6.91
C LEU A 258 5.79 -3.14 5.52
N ASP A 259 6.96 -3.52 5.04
CA ASP A 259 7.14 -4.29 3.81
C ASP A 259 7.58 -5.75 4.12
N GLY A 260 7.22 -6.28 5.30
CA GLY A 260 7.65 -7.61 5.77
C GLY A 260 6.88 -8.13 6.99
N GLU A 261 7.46 -8.01 8.19
CA GLU A 261 6.98 -8.67 9.43
C GLU A 261 5.66 -8.10 9.96
N VAL A 262 5.40 -6.81 9.78
CA VAL A 262 4.21 -6.13 10.32
C VAL A 262 3.07 -6.07 9.32
N SER A 263 3.38 -5.93 8.05
CA SER A 263 2.39 -5.98 6.97
C SER A 263 2.97 -6.59 5.71
N CYS A 264 2.11 -7.23 4.93
CA CYS A 264 2.47 -7.87 3.67
C CYS A 264 1.52 -7.41 2.57
N HIS A 265 1.99 -6.57 1.66
CA HIS A 265 1.28 -6.20 0.44
C HIS A 265 1.43 -7.33 -0.58
N TRP A 266 0.47 -8.28 -0.60
CA TRP A 266 0.57 -9.53 -1.35
C TRP A 266 0.17 -9.43 -2.82
N ARG A 267 -0.59 -8.42 -3.24
CA ARG A 267 -1.05 -8.11 -4.62
C ARG A 267 -1.80 -9.23 -5.35
N VAL A 268 -1.34 -10.47 -5.27
CA VAL A 268 -1.98 -11.67 -5.84
C VAL A 268 -1.73 -12.86 -4.91
N LEU A 269 -2.78 -13.57 -4.49
CA LEU A 269 -2.66 -14.70 -3.56
C LEU A 269 -1.69 -15.79 -4.05
N SER A 270 -1.61 -16.03 -5.35
CA SER A 270 -0.66 -17.00 -5.90
C SER A 270 0.78 -16.62 -5.61
N LEU A 271 1.12 -15.31 -5.60
CA LEU A 271 2.45 -14.84 -5.22
C LEU A 271 2.67 -14.90 -3.71
N LEU A 272 1.64 -14.60 -2.90
CA LEU A 272 1.73 -14.75 -1.45
C LEU A 272 2.15 -16.19 -1.10
N TYR A 273 1.44 -17.18 -1.61
CA TYR A 273 1.77 -18.59 -1.34
C TYR A 273 3.13 -19.00 -1.89
N ALA A 274 3.57 -18.43 -3.04
CA ALA A 274 4.84 -18.79 -3.66
C ALA A 274 6.06 -18.30 -2.87
N ARG A 275 6.01 -17.06 -2.37
CA ARG A 275 7.24 -16.37 -1.93
C ARG A 275 7.24 -15.84 -0.50
N GLU A 276 6.06 -15.54 0.07
CA GLU A 276 6.03 -14.94 1.40
C GLU A 276 6.33 -15.99 2.48
N ASP A 277 6.80 -15.54 3.64
CA ASP A 277 7.18 -16.40 4.76
C ASP A 277 6.02 -17.24 5.30
N ASP A 278 6.32 -18.33 6.01
CA ASP A 278 5.32 -19.20 6.60
C ASP A 278 4.38 -18.44 7.53
N HIS A 279 4.91 -17.49 8.30
CA HIS A 279 4.12 -16.63 9.17
C HIS A 279 2.99 -15.89 8.43
N VAL A 280 3.27 -15.33 7.24
CA VAL A 280 2.26 -14.63 6.44
C VAL A 280 1.15 -15.57 5.99
N VAL A 281 1.52 -16.77 5.56
CA VAL A 281 0.53 -17.81 5.17
C VAL A 281 -0.29 -18.28 6.36
N ASP A 282 0.36 -18.47 7.53
CA ASP A 282 -0.32 -18.88 8.75
C ASP A 282 -1.33 -17.82 9.21
N VAL A 283 -0.97 -16.54 9.13
CA VAL A 283 -1.92 -15.43 9.40
C VAL A 283 -3.08 -15.47 8.42
N LEU A 284 -2.82 -15.59 7.10
CA LEU A 284 -3.88 -15.68 6.09
C LEU A 284 -4.84 -16.83 6.40
N GLU A 285 -4.33 -18.01 6.69
CA GLU A 285 -5.15 -19.19 6.94
C GLU A 285 -5.90 -19.08 8.28
N ALA A 286 -5.28 -18.53 9.31
CA ALA A 286 -5.92 -18.30 10.60
C ALA A 286 -7.08 -17.29 10.51
N VAL A 287 -6.88 -16.14 9.84
CA VAL A 287 -7.96 -15.13 9.68
C VAL A 287 -9.10 -15.61 8.80
N THR A 288 -8.83 -16.55 7.89
CA THR A 288 -9.85 -17.08 6.97
C THR A 288 -10.55 -18.35 7.47
N ALA A 289 -10.07 -18.96 8.56
CA ALA A 289 -10.65 -20.16 9.15
C ALA A 289 -12.05 -19.97 9.77
N PRO A 290 -12.37 -18.84 10.47
CA PRO A 290 -13.68 -18.68 11.10
C PRO A 290 -14.84 -18.71 10.10
N ASN A 291 -15.89 -19.49 10.42
CA ASN A 291 -17.04 -19.70 9.52
C ASN A 291 -17.69 -18.40 9.03
N LYS A 292 -17.76 -17.36 9.86
CA LYS A 292 -18.31 -16.05 9.50
C LYS A 292 -17.52 -15.38 8.35
N ILE A 293 -16.20 -15.47 8.38
CA ILE A 293 -15.32 -14.92 7.33
C ILE A 293 -15.36 -15.81 6.11
N LYS A 294 -15.18 -17.13 6.31
CA LYS A 294 -15.22 -18.14 5.25
C LYS A 294 -16.47 -18.05 4.39
N LYS A 295 -17.65 -17.85 5.00
CA LYS A 295 -18.93 -17.74 4.28
C LYS A 295 -18.89 -16.61 3.26
N VAL A 296 -18.39 -15.46 3.65
CA VAL A 296 -18.36 -14.23 2.84
C VAL A 296 -17.28 -14.30 1.76
N ILE A 297 -16.04 -14.57 2.14
CA ILE A 297 -14.91 -14.46 1.20
C ILE A 297 -14.87 -15.59 0.15
N LYS A 298 -15.54 -16.72 0.40
CA LYS A 298 -15.70 -17.81 -0.59
C LYS A 298 -16.51 -17.42 -1.83
N GLU A 299 -17.26 -16.36 -1.78
CA GLU A 299 -18.00 -15.87 -2.94
C GLU A 299 -17.07 -15.31 -4.02
N TYR A 300 -15.88 -14.88 -3.63
CA TYR A 300 -14.84 -14.49 -4.58
C TYR A 300 -14.04 -15.74 -5.00
N GLU A 301 -14.19 -16.14 -6.25
CA GLU A 301 -13.67 -17.40 -6.77
C GLU A 301 -12.15 -17.60 -6.58
N PRO A 302 -11.27 -16.57 -6.76
CA PRO A 302 -9.85 -16.72 -6.46
C PRO A 302 -9.59 -17.09 -5.00
N PHE A 303 -10.27 -16.48 -4.03
CA PHE A 303 -10.10 -16.81 -2.61
C PHE A 303 -10.61 -18.21 -2.30
N LYS A 304 -11.77 -18.59 -2.84
CA LYS A 304 -12.32 -19.93 -2.68
C LYS A 304 -11.33 -21.00 -3.15
N ARG A 305 -10.73 -20.81 -4.34
CA ARG A 305 -9.81 -21.80 -4.92
C ARG A 305 -8.46 -21.81 -4.21
N MET A 306 -7.89 -20.64 -3.95
CA MET A 306 -6.55 -20.54 -3.37
C MET A 306 -6.54 -21.00 -1.92
N ILE A 307 -7.48 -20.53 -1.10
CA ILE A 307 -7.50 -20.75 0.34
C ILE A 307 -8.20 -22.07 0.68
N TYR A 308 -9.43 -22.28 0.21
CA TYR A 308 -10.28 -23.39 0.68
C TYR A 308 -10.23 -24.65 -0.19
N GLN A 309 -9.79 -24.55 -1.44
CA GLN A 309 -9.62 -25.73 -2.32
C GLN A 309 -8.15 -26.15 -2.46
N GLY A 310 -7.26 -25.62 -1.63
CA GLY A 310 -5.88 -26.04 -1.51
C GLY A 310 -4.97 -25.67 -2.68
N LYS A 311 -5.42 -24.82 -3.63
CA LYS A 311 -4.55 -24.39 -4.74
C LYS A 311 -3.37 -23.55 -4.25
N GLY A 312 -3.54 -22.73 -3.21
CA GLY A 312 -2.46 -21.98 -2.60
C GLY A 312 -1.36 -22.89 -2.06
N ARG A 313 -1.73 -23.94 -1.31
CA ARG A 313 -0.77 -24.93 -0.81
C ARG A 313 -0.04 -25.68 -1.94
N LYS A 314 -0.71 -25.92 -3.09
CA LYS A 314 -0.06 -26.48 -4.29
C LYS A 314 0.96 -25.51 -4.87
N VAL A 315 0.64 -24.21 -4.96
CA VAL A 315 1.60 -23.19 -5.39
C VAL A 315 2.81 -23.15 -4.45
N ARG A 316 2.58 -23.17 -3.12
CA ARG A 316 3.66 -23.15 -2.13
C ARG A 316 4.63 -24.33 -2.30
N ALA A 317 4.11 -25.52 -2.58
CA ALA A 317 4.91 -26.73 -2.80
C ALA A 317 5.75 -26.71 -4.12
N MET A 318 5.50 -25.77 -5.03
CA MET A 318 6.26 -25.63 -6.28
C MET A 318 7.61 -24.96 -6.09
N PHE A 319 7.83 -24.25 -4.98
CA PHE A 319 8.97 -23.37 -4.81
C PHE A 319 9.69 -23.65 -3.49
N ASP A 320 11.03 -23.73 -3.57
CA ASP A 320 11.89 -23.62 -2.40
C ASP A 320 12.09 -22.13 -2.10
N ARG A 321 11.66 -21.68 -0.91
CA ARG A 321 11.78 -20.28 -0.51
C ARG A 321 13.21 -19.84 -0.23
N ALA A 322 14.10 -20.78 0.04
CA ALA A 322 15.52 -20.48 0.18
C ALA A 322 16.22 -20.24 -1.19
N ASP A 323 15.58 -20.71 -2.28
CA ASP A 323 16.11 -20.59 -3.66
C ASP A 323 15.01 -20.17 -4.64
N LEU A 324 14.42 -18.99 -4.38
CA LEU A 324 13.37 -18.45 -5.26
C LEU A 324 13.97 -17.89 -6.56
N PRO A 325 13.24 -18.03 -7.70
CA PRO A 325 13.61 -17.35 -8.93
C PRO A 325 13.85 -15.85 -8.71
N PRO A 326 14.94 -15.26 -9.23
CA PRO A 326 15.34 -13.88 -8.93
C PRO A 326 14.38 -12.80 -9.48
N ARG A 327 13.50 -13.19 -10.43
CA ARG A 327 12.54 -12.28 -11.04
C ARG A 327 11.12 -12.79 -10.80
N GLU A 328 10.24 -11.94 -10.29
CA GLU A 328 8.83 -12.26 -10.08
C GLU A 328 8.15 -12.82 -11.34
N GLN A 329 8.53 -12.31 -12.53
CA GLN A 329 7.97 -12.81 -13.78
C GLN A 329 8.21 -14.31 -14.01
N MET A 330 9.32 -14.86 -13.49
CA MET A 330 9.60 -16.29 -13.58
C MET A 330 8.63 -17.09 -12.68
N LEU A 331 8.38 -16.62 -11.45
CA LEU A 331 7.35 -17.19 -10.57
C LEU A 331 5.98 -17.19 -11.25
N ARG A 332 5.57 -16.03 -11.79
CA ARG A 332 4.29 -15.86 -12.51
C ARG A 332 4.15 -16.87 -13.66
N ASN A 333 5.18 -17.02 -14.46
CA ASN A 333 5.16 -17.93 -15.61
C ASN A 333 5.03 -19.39 -15.19
N GLN A 334 5.75 -19.82 -14.15
CA GLN A 334 5.67 -21.20 -13.63
C GLN A 334 4.27 -21.47 -13.04
N ILE A 335 3.73 -20.55 -12.24
CA ILE A 335 2.39 -20.69 -11.66
C ILE A 335 1.31 -20.73 -12.75
N LYS A 336 1.42 -19.88 -13.80
CA LYS A 336 0.52 -19.89 -14.96
C LYS A 336 0.58 -21.22 -15.71
N LYS A 337 1.77 -21.74 -15.96
CA LYS A 337 1.98 -23.02 -16.63
C LYS A 337 1.32 -24.18 -15.86
N ALA A 338 1.29 -24.09 -14.53
CA ALA A 338 0.64 -25.07 -13.66
C ALA A 338 -0.90 -24.87 -13.54
N ASN A 339 -1.51 -23.88 -14.22
CA ASN A 339 -2.93 -23.50 -14.07
C ASN A 339 -3.32 -23.11 -12.63
N LEU A 340 -2.40 -22.53 -11.89
CA LEU A 340 -2.60 -22.10 -10.50
C LEU A 340 -2.60 -20.57 -10.34
N TRP A 341 -2.44 -19.81 -11.43
CA TRP A 341 -2.53 -18.35 -11.41
C TRP A 341 -3.99 -17.93 -11.31
N MET A 342 -4.31 -17.15 -10.25
CA MET A 342 -5.65 -16.62 -10.00
C MET A 342 -5.55 -15.17 -9.56
N ARG A 343 -6.36 -14.28 -10.17
CA ARG A 343 -6.41 -12.85 -9.88
C ARG A 343 -7.86 -12.37 -9.81
#